data_784e6406af5418a27fcf8d174bfcf485
#
_entry.id   784e6406af5418a27fcf8d174bfcf485
#
_cell.length_a   1.000
_cell.length_b   1.000
_cell.length_c   1.000
_cell.angle_alpha   90.00
_cell.angle_beta   90.00
_cell.angle_gamma   90.00
#
_symmetry.space_group_name_H-M   'P 1'
#
loop_
_entity.id
_entity.type
_entity.pdbx_description
1 polymer ?
#
loop_
_entity_poly.entity_id
_entity_poly.type
_entity_poly.pdbx_seq_one_letter_code
_entity_poly.pdbx_strand_id
1 'polypeptide(L)'
;MKRLHILCLALLAAATLGGCHRYLAREVRIVPKDVETYGSAGVDVTLHVANRGGRPLRFEAAVLSLAYDGGEVLRATLRDTVTVASGWEGDVRMRCRLRVPDRAALYAVQRKLQRAETQRMTVSFALRLRVGDAVKKIGRRRMPLSDFLNTFGLTLQDVKNKLK
;
A
#
# COMPACT_ATOMS: atom_id res chain seq x y z
N MET A 1 15.16 -11.38 4.73
CA MET A 1 14.34 -10.93 3.56
C MET A 1 12.84 -10.91 3.84
N LYS A 2 12.24 -11.88 4.54
CA LYS A 2 10.81 -11.86 4.89
C LYS A 2 10.34 -10.58 5.60
N ARG A 3 11.15 -10.04 6.51
CA ARG A 3 10.78 -8.84 7.31
C ARG A 3 10.64 -7.55 6.52
N LEU A 4 11.31 -7.46 5.39
CA LEU A 4 11.33 -6.28 4.54
C LEU A 4 10.06 -6.11 3.73
N HIS A 5 9.54 -7.21 3.27
CA HIS A 5 8.32 -7.27 2.50
C HIS A 5 7.10 -6.81 3.33
N ILE A 6 7.15 -7.06 4.62
CA ILE A 6 6.10 -6.68 5.56
C ILE A 6 5.96 -5.16 5.71
N LEU A 7 7.06 -4.41 5.66
CA LEU A 7 7.02 -2.94 5.70
C LEU A 7 6.30 -2.35 4.48
N CYS A 8 6.61 -2.84 3.29
CA CYS A 8 5.90 -2.42 2.08
C CYS A 8 4.42 -2.67 2.15
N LEU A 9 4.05 -3.65 2.87
CA LEU A 9 2.73 -4.20 2.92
C LEU A 9 1.83 -3.43 3.87
N ALA A 10 2.33 -3.07 5.03
CA ALA A 10 1.64 -2.13 5.91
C ALA A 10 1.39 -0.80 5.17
N LEU A 11 2.37 -0.35 4.39
CA LEU A 11 2.28 0.88 3.60
C LEU A 11 1.32 0.76 2.41
N LEU A 12 1.29 -0.37 1.70
CA LEU A 12 0.40 -0.61 0.56
C LEU A 12 -1.06 -0.78 1.00
N ALA A 13 -1.29 -1.55 2.05
CA ALA A 13 -2.59 -1.70 2.64
C ALA A 13 -3.15 -0.36 3.13
N ALA A 14 -2.31 0.47 3.72
CA ALA A 14 -2.67 1.79 4.16
C ALA A 14 -3.03 2.72 2.99
N ALA A 15 -2.24 2.74 1.91
CA ALA A 15 -2.51 3.61 0.75
C ALA A 15 -3.85 3.32 0.07
N THR A 16 -4.28 2.06 0.07
CA THR A 16 -5.59 1.69 -0.48
C THR A 16 -6.77 2.13 0.39
N LEU A 17 -6.56 2.22 1.71
CA LEU A 17 -7.62 2.54 2.66
C LEU A 17 -7.94 4.04 2.77
N GLY A 18 -6.94 4.89 2.88
CA GLY A 18 -7.18 6.29 3.22
C GLY A 18 -7.52 7.19 2.04
N GLY A 19 -6.98 6.90 0.85
CA GLY A 19 -7.30 7.69 -0.35
C GLY A 19 -8.72 7.48 -0.86
N CYS A 20 -9.29 6.30 -0.63
CA CYS A 20 -10.64 5.94 -1.03
C CYS A 20 -11.70 6.41 -0.05
N HIS A 21 -11.35 6.66 1.22
CA HIS A 21 -12.32 6.88 2.29
C HIS A 21 -13.27 8.08 2.06
N ARG A 22 -12.82 9.14 1.43
CA ARG A 22 -13.65 10.34 1.20
C ARG A 22 -14.61 10.23 0.01
N TYR A 23 -14.27 9.41 -1.01
CA TYR A 23 -15.04 9.34 -2.26
C TYR A 23 -15.82 8.04 -2.46
N LEU A 24 -15.41 6.96 -1.78
CA LEU A 24 -16.01 5.64 -1.91
C LEU A 24 -16.66 5.16 -0.59
N ALA A 25 -16.56 5.95 0.46
CA ALA A 25 -16.85 5.56 1.84
C ALA A 25 -18.27 5.04 2.12
N ARG A 26 -19.23 5.31 1.25
CA ARG A 26 -20.59 4.80 1.40
C ARG A 26 -20.83 3.48 0.66
N GLU A 27 -20.12 3.26 -0.43
CA GLU A 27 -20.41 2.16 -1.35
C GLU A 27 -19.30 1.09 -1.39
N VAL A 28 -18.07 1.46 -1.04
CA VAL A 28 -16.93 0.53 -1.09
C VAL A 28 -16.21 0.50 0.25
N ARG A 29 -16.11 -0.70 0.82
CA ARG A 29 -15.29 -0.95 2.00
C ARG A 29 -14.10 -1.82 1.62
N ILE A 30 -12.90 -1.42 2.01
CA ILE A 30 -11.67 -2.15 1.77
C ILE A 30 -10.97 -2.35 3.11
N VAL A 31 -10.65 -3.60 3.44
CA VAL A 31 -9.95 -3.96 4.69
C VAL A 31 -8.78 -4.87 4.34
N PRO A 32 -7.54 -4.53 4.72
CA PRO A 32 -6.41 -5.42 4.55
C PRO A 32 -6.58 -6.68 5.41
N LYS A 33 -6.28 -7.83 4.85
CA LYS A 33 -6.33 -9.11 5.56
C LYS A 33 -4.97 -9.72 5.75
N ASP A 34 -4.24 -9.89 4.66
CA ASP A 34 -3.00 -10.62 4.70
C ASP A 34 -2.02 -10.15 3.63
N VAL A 35 -0.80 -10.56 3.81
CA VAL A 35 0.27 -10.25 2.90
C VAL A 35 1.31 -11.33 2.89
N GLU A 36 1.49 -11.89 1.72
CA GLU A 36 2.43 -12.96 1.47
C GLU A 36 3.51 -12.50 0.49
N THR A 37 4.72 -12.99 0.69
CA THR A 37 5.79 -12.79 -0.28
C THR A 37 5.85 -13.98 -1.22
N TYR A 38 5.98 -13.71 -2.51
CA TYR A 38 6.24 -14.77 -3.46
C TYR A 38 7.50 -14.48 -4.29
N GLY A 39 8.41 -15.44 -4.33
CA GLY A 39 9.72 -15.25 -4.96
C GLY A 39 10.56 -14.13 -4.33
N SER A 40 11.53 -13.63 -5.05
CA SER A 40 12.47 -12.59 -4.58
C SER A 40 11.99 -11.15 -4.77
N ALA A 41 10.98 -10.94 -5.58
CA ALA A 41 10.54 -9.60 -5.98
C ALA A 41 9.01 -9.47 -6.10
N GLY A 42 8.26 -10.39 -5.49
CA GLY A 42 6.81 -10.41 -5.55
C GLY A 42 6.17 -10.34 -4.17
N VAL A 43 5.00 -9.70 -4.13
CA VAL A 43 4.19 -9.56 -2.94
C VAL A 43 2.73 -9.67 -3.33
N ASP A 44 2.01 -10.56 -2.68
CA ASP A 44 0.57 -10.69 -2.77
C ASP A 44 -0.08 -10.01 -1.56
N VAL A 45 -0.95 -9.03 -1.81
CA VAL A 45 -1.75 -8.35 -0.81
C VAL A 45 -3.17 -8.87 -0.91
N THR A 46 -3.68 -9.44 0.16
CA THR A 46 -5.08 -9.87 0.25
C THR A 46 -5.90 -8.77 0.93
N LEU A 47 -6.88 -8.26 0.23
CA LEU A 47 -7.83 -7.27 0.73
C LEU A 47 -9.22 -7.90 0.80
N HIS A 48 -9.93 -7.67 1.89
CA HIS A 48 -11.38 -7.89 1.90
C HIS A 48 -12.07 -6.66 1.32
N VAL A 49 -12.81 -6.84 0.23
CA VAL A 49 -13.47 -5.74 -0.49
C VAL A 49 -14.97 -6.00 -0.53
N ALA A 50 -15.75 -5.06 -0.05
CA ALA A 50 -17.19 -5.03 -0.23
C ALA A 50 -17.54 -3.85 -1.17
N ASN A 51 -17.97 -4.15 -2.39
CA ASN A 51 -18.46 -3.17 -3.35
C ASN A 51 -20.00 -3.19 -3.35
N ARG A 52 -20.59 -2.33 -2.55
CA ARG A 52 -22.05 -2.17 -2.45
C ARG A 52 -22.62 -1.22 -3.50
N GLY A 53 -21.73 -0.61 -4.31
CA GLY A 53 -22.12 0.30 -5.39
C GLY A 53 -22.73 -0.43 -6.59
N GLY A 54 -23.54 0.29 -7.36
CA GLY A 54 -24.19 -0.22 -8.58
C GLY A 54 -23.25 -0.41 -9.77
N ARG A 55 -21.92 -0.19 -9.61
CA ARG A 55 -20.93 -0.24 -10.69
C ARG A 55 -19.71 -1.05 -10.30
N PRO A 56 -19.04 -1.74 -11.25
CA PRO A 56 -17.82 -2.45 -10.97
C PRO A 56 -16.71 -1.48 -10.58
N LEU A 57 -15.87 -1.90 -9.61
CA LEU A 57 -14.66 -1.22 -9.19
C LEU A 57 -13.45 -1.92 -9.81
N ARG A 58 -12.57 -1.16 -10.46
CA ARG A 58 -11.36 -1.68 -11.07
C ARG A 58 -10.14 -0.95 -10.54
N PHE A 59 -9.19 -1.68 -9.98
CA PHE A 59 -7.86 -1.20 -9.63
C PHE A 59 -6.98 -1.32 -10.87
N GLU A 60 -6.74 -0.21 -11.57
CA GLU A 60 -6.00 -0.22 -12.84
C GLU A 60 -4.50 -0.08 -12.62
N ALA A 61 -4.09 0.72 -11.65
CA ALA A 61 -2.69 0.89 -11.28
C ALA A 61 -2.57 1.30 -9.80
N ALA A 62 -1.55 0.80 -9.15
CA ALA A 62 -1.14 1.23 -7.82
C ALA A 62 0.38 1.23 -7.74
N VAL A 63 0.94 2.31 -7.24
CA VAL A 63 2.38 2.45 -6.98
C VAL A 63 2.55 3.02 -5.59
N LEU A 64 3.45 2.41 -4.82
CA LEU A 64 3.91 2.94 -3.55
C LEU A 64 5.42 2.93 -3.53
N SER A 65 6.04 4.01 -3.08
CA SER A 65 7.49 4.07 -2.88
C SER A 65 7.83 4.64 -1.50
N LEU A 66 8.86 4.08 -0.91
CA LEU A 66 9.50 4.59 0.29
C LEU A 66 10.85 5.18 -0.10
N ALA A 67 11.11 6.40 0.34
CA ALA A 67 12.39 7.06 0.17
C ALA A 67 13.01 7.41 1.53
N TYR A 68 14.33 7.39 1.58
CA TYR A 68 15.13 7.81 2.70
C TYR A 68 16.18 8.81 2.19
N ASP A 69 16.26 9.97 2.84
CA ASP A 69 17.18 11.05 2.44
C ASP A 69 17.02 11.48 0.96
N GLY A 70 15.81 11.39 0.43
CA GLY A 70 15.50 11.71 -0.97
C GLY A 70 15.75 10.57 -1.97
N GLY A 71 16.48 9.53 -1.57
CA GLY A 71 16.72 8.33 -2.39
C GLY A 71 15.61 7.30 -2.25
N GLU A 72 15.11 6.75 -3.37
CA GLU A 72 14.14 5.66 -3.33
C GLU A 72 14.81 4.38 -2.84
N VAL A 73 14.29 3.81 -1.76
CA VAL A 73 14.80 2.56 -1.18
C VAL A 73 13.93 1.36 -1.52
N LEU A 74 12.68 1.62 -1.89
CA LEU A 74 11.71 0.58 -2.14
C LEU A 74 10.57 1.09 -2.99
N ARG A 75 10.11 0.27 -3.95
CA ARG A 75 8.93 0.52 -4.77
C ARG A 75 8.11 -0.75 -4.92
N ALA A 76 6.80 -0.63 -4.69
CA ALA A 76 5.82 -1.66 -4.99
C ALA A 76 4.91 -1.17 -6.11
N THR A 77 4.63 -2.01 -7.10
CA THR A 77 3.78 -1.67 -8.24
C THR A 77 2.80 -2.81 -8.50
N LEU A 78 1.52 -2.48 -8.61
CA LEU A 78 0.48 -3.44 -8.99
C LEU A 78 0.81 -4.04 -10.37
N ARG A 79 0.79 -5.37 -10.48
CA ARG A 79 1.12 -6.08 -11.73
C ARG A 79 -0.06 -6.15 -12.68
N ASP A 80 -1.22 -6.53 -12.14
CA ASP A 80 -2.39 -6.86 -12.93
C ASP A 80 -3.59 -6.04 -12.46
N THR A 81 -4.44 -5.64 -13.38
CA THR A 81 -5.70 -5.00 -13.05
C THR A 81 -6.58 -5.96 -12.28
N VAL A 82 -7.16 -5.48 -11.19
CA VAL A 82 -8.09 -6.25 -10.35
C VAL A 82 -9.48 -5.63 -10.45
N THR A 83 -10.47 -6.46 -10.77
CA THR A 83 -11.87 -6.01 -10.92
C THR A 83 -12.73 -6.65 -9.83
N VAL A 84 -13.54 -5.83 -9.18
CA VAL A 84 -14.54 -6.23 -8.18
C VAL A 84 -15.92 -5.88 -8.73
N ALA A 85 -16.75 -6.88 -8.93
CA ALA A 85 -18.10 -6.69 -9.48
C ALA A 85 -18.98 -5.85 -8.55
N SER A 86 -20.01 -5.23 -9.13
CA SER A 86 -21.07 -4.57 -8.36
C SER A 86 -21.76 -5.57 -7.43
N GLY A 87 -22.05 -5.16 -6.19
CA GLY A 87 -22.73 -6.00 -5.19
C GLY A 87 -21.87 -7.16 -4.65
N TRP A 88 -20.59 -7.25 -5.03
CA TRP A 88 -19.71 -8.32 -4.62
C TRP A 88 -18.99 -7.99 -3.30
N GLU A 89 -18.87 -9.00 -2.45
CA GLU A 89 -18.08 -8.93 -1.21
C GLU A 89 -17.25 -10.19 -1.05
N GLY A 90 -15.96 -10.03 -0.75
CA GLY A 90 -15.05 -11.15 -0.56
C GLY A 90 -13.57 -10.73 -0.54
N ASP A 91 -12.70 -11.72 -0.61
CA ASP A 91 -11.25 -11.52 -0.56
C ASP A 91 -10.67 -11.40 -1.97
N VAL A 92 -9.95 -10.33 -2.19
CA VAL A 92 -9.29 -10.01 -3.46
C VAL A 92 -7.78 -10.06 -3.25
N ARG A 93 -7.09 -10.79 -4.12
CA ARG A 93 -5.62 -10.84 -4.12
C ARG A 93 -5.06 -9.86 -5.14
N MET A 94 -4.25 -8.93 -4.67
CA MET A 94 -3.54 -7.95 -5.47
C MET A 94 -2.06 -8.34 -5.54
N ARG A 95 -1.62 -8.73 -6.71
CA ARG A 95 -0.21 -9.09 -6.94
C ARG A 95 0.61 -7.87 -7.27
N CYS A 96 1.67 -7.63 -6.50
CA CYS A 96 2.56 -6.50 -6.67
C CYS A 96 3.99 -6.93 -6.96
N ARG A 97 4.66 -6.20 -7.84
CA ARG A 97 6.12 -6.31 -8.05
C ARG A 97 6.83 -5.41 -7.07
N LEU A 98 7.84 -5.94 -6.42
CA LEU A 98 8.72 -5.21 -5.52
C LEU A 98 10.04 -4.92 -6.21
N ARG A 99 10.50 -3.68 -6.11
CA ARG A 99 11.82 -3.24 -6.54
C ARG A 99 12.55 -2.62 -5.36
N VAL A 100 13.75 -3.06 -5.11
CA VAL A 100 14.66 -2.52 -4.09
C VAL A 100 15.90 -2.01 -4.82
N PRO A 101 15.97 -0.70 -5.15
CA PRO A 101 17.10 -0.13 -5.86
C PRO A 101 18.40 -0.21 -5.05
N ASP A 102 18.31 0.01 -3.75
CA ASP A 102 19.44 0.02 -2.82
C ASP A 102 19.14 -0.85 -1.60
N ARG A 103 19.76 -2.01 -1.52
CA ARG A 103 19.58 -2.96 -0.41
C ARG A 103 20.22 -2.46 0.89
N ALA A 104 21.35 -1.73 0.79
CA ALA A 104 22.03 -1.20 1.97
C ALA A 104 21.21 -0.08 2.61
N ALA A 105 20.70 0.85 1.80
CA ALA A 105 19.79 1.91 2.27
C ALA A 105 18.53 1.33 2.91
N LEU A 106 17.98 0.27 2.34
CA LEU A 106 16.82 -0.40 2.86
C LEU A 106 17.08 -1.06 4.21
N TYR A 107 18.23 -1.71 4.38
CA TYR A 107 18.65 -2.25 5.68
C TYR A 107 18.84 -1.15 6.72
N ALA A 108 19.44 -0.01 6.35
CA ALA A 108 19.55 1.16 7.21
C ALA A 108 18.18 1.69 7.66
N VAL A 109 17.23 1.77 6.72
CA VAL A 109 15.84 2.16 7.02
C VAL A 109 15.19 1.22 8.03
N GLN A 110 15.34 -0.09 7.86
CA GLN A 110 14.81 -1.07 8.83
C GLN A 110 15.35 -0.85 10.25
N ARG A 111 16.66 -0.66 10.39
CA ARG A 111 17.28 -0.39 11.69
C ARG A 111 16.76 0.90 12.31
N LYS A 112 16.58 1.95 11.50
CA LYS A 112 16.02 3.23 11.96
C LYS A 112 14.56 3.10 12.40
N LEU A 113 13.75 2.36 11.66
CA LEU A 113 12.36 2.09 12.04
C LEU A 113 12.27 1.35 13.38
N GLN A 114 13.15 0.38 13.62
CA GLN A 114 13.23 -0.32 14.92
C GLN A 114 13.54 0.65 16.09
N ARG A 115 14.31 1.70 15.82
CA ARG A 115 14.66 2.76 16.80
C ARG A 115 13.66 3.91 16.86
N ALA A 116 12.56 3.86 16.08
CA ALA A 116 11.60 4.93 15.91
C ALA A 116 12.16 6.22 15.25
N GLU A 117 13.29 6.12 14.55
CA GLU A 117 13.91 7.21 13.83
C GLU A 117 13.30 7.32 12.42
N THR A 118 12.18 8.05 12.29
CA THR A 118 11.45 8.19 11.01
C THR A 118 11.76 9.48 10.26
N GLN A 119 12.55 10.36 10.85
CA GLN A 119 13.00 11.57 10.19
C GLN A 119 13.67 11.23 8.86
N ARG A 120 13.44 12.04 7.83
CA ARG A 120 13.95 11.85 6.47
C ARG A 120 13.35 10.64 5.71
N MET A 121 12.37 9.94 6.28
CA MET A 121 11.60 8.92 5.57
C MET A 121 10.35 9.54 4.96
N THR A 122 10.18 9.36 3.66
CA THR A 122 8.99 9.83 2.95
C THR A 122 8.35 8.71 2.15
N VAL A 123 7.04 8.77 2.05
CA VAL A 123 6.24 7.85 1.26
C VAL A 123 5.57 8.60 0.12
N SER A 124 5.60 8.02 -1.06
CA SER A 124 4.82 8.48 -2.19
C SER A 124 3.90 7.36 -2.64
N PHE A 125 2.66 7.68 -2.94
CA PHE A 125 1.73 6.70 -3.49
C PHE A 125 0.87 7.30 -4.60
N ALA A 126 0.47 6.47 -5.53
CA ALA A 126 -0.47 6.79 -6.58
C ALA A 126 -1.37 5.59 -6.85
N LEU A 127 -2.66 5.83 -6.92
CA LEU A 127 -3.69 4.83 -7.17
C LEU A 127 -4.58 5.34 -8.30
N ARG A 128 -4.83 4.48 -9.29
CA ARG A 128 -5.78 4.73 -10.37
C ARG A 128 -6.91 3.72 -10.26
N LEU A 129 -8.08 4.23 -9.99
CA LEU A 129 -9.32 3.48 -9.86
C LEU A 129 -10.27 3.84 -10.99
N ARG A 130 -11.03 2.85 -11.47
CA ARG A 130 -12.17 3.05 -12.35
C ARG A 130 -13.43 2.54 -11.66
N VAL A 131 -14.46 3.37 -11.63
CA VAL A 131 -15.79 3.03 -11.12
C VAL A 131 -16.79 3.25 -12.25
N GLY A 132 -17.25 2.17 -12.89
CA GLY A 132 -17.93 2.26 -14.17
C GLY A 132 -17.02 2.92 -15.22
N ASP A 133 -17.49 4.04 -15.82
CA ASP A 133 -16.72 4.80 -16.81
C ASP A 133 -15.84 5.90 -16.20
N ALA A 134 -16.03 6.21 -14.93
CA ALA A 134 -15.28 7.26 -14.24
C ALA A 134 -13.92 6.79 -13.77
N VAL A 135 -12.86 7.51 -14.15
CA VAL A 135 -11.50 7.27 -13.66
C VAL A 135 -11.17 8.23 -12.52
N LYS A 136 -10.70 7.70 -11.41
CA LYS A 136 -10.21 8.48 -10.27
C LYS A 136 -8.74 8.21 -10.05
N LYS A 137 -7.98 9.30 -9.89
CA LYS A 137 -6.56 9.26 -9.53
C LYS A 137 -6.39 9.82 -8.13
N ILE A 138 -5.78 9.06 -7.26
CA ILE A 138 -5.53 9.43 -5.87
C ILE A 138 -4.04 9.25 -5.64
N GLY A 139 -3.39 10.23 -5.00
CA GLY A 139 -1.97 10.10 -4.70
C GLY A 139 -1.41 11.27 -3.91
N ARG A 140 -0.26 11.03 -3.32
CA ARG A 140 0.57 12.01 -2.64
C ARG A 140 2.03 11.72 -2.92
N ARG A 141 2.85 12.77 -2.96
CA ARG A 141 4.30 12.64 -3.16
C ARG A 141 5.03 13.16 -1.93
N ARG A 142 6.11 12.47 -1.55
CA ARG A 142 7.03 12.86 -0.48
C ARG A 142 6.33 13.23 0.85
N MET A 143 5.31 12.46 1.19
CA MET A 143 4.64 12.61 2.47
C MET A 143 5.56 12.06 3.57
N PRO A 144 5.81 12.79 4.67
CA PRO A 144 6.54 12.23 5.81
C PRO A 144 5.92 10.91 6.25
N LEU A 145 6.75 9.93 6.64
CA LEU A 145 6.25 8.62 7.03
C LEU A 145 5.26 8.70 8.21
N SER A 146 5.50 9.59 9.16
CA SER A 146 4.57 9.84 10.28
C SER A 146 3.20 10.28 9.79
N ASP A 147 3.15 11.22 8.86
CA ASP A 147 1.89 11.75 8.32
C ASP A 147 1.15 10.69 7.50
N PHE A 148 1.92 9.89 6.76
CA PHE A 148 1.37 8.74 6.04
C PHE A 148 0.71 7.75 7.02
N LEU A 149 1.41 7.34 8.07
CA LEU A 149 0.87 6.42 9.07
C LEU A 149 -0.39 6.99 9.73
N ASN A 150 -0.35 8.26 10.16
CA ASN A 150 -1.50 8.92 10.77
C ASN A 150 -2.70 9.01 9.82
N THR A 151 -2.47 9.33 8.54
CA THR A 151 -3.53 9.42 7.53
C THR A 151 -4.28 8.10 7.38
N PHE A 152 -3.60 6.99 7.60
CA PHE A 152 -4.14 5.63 7.42
C PHE A 152 -4.49 4.92 8.73
N GLY A 153 -4.43 5.63 9.85
CA GLY A 153 -4.75 5.07 11.16
C GLY A 153 -3.78 3.99 11.63
N LEU A 154 -2.55 4.03 11.11
CA LEU A 154 -1.47 3.12 11.51
C LEU A 154 -0.54 3.81 12.50
N THR A 155 0.01 3.02 13.40
CA THR A 155 1.07 3.47 14.31
C THR A 155 2.42 2.91 13.88
N LEU A 156 3.49 3.58 14.30
CA LEU A 156 4.84 3.05 14.10
C LEU A 156 5.02 1.70 14.81
N GLN A 157 4.28 1.46 15.89
CA GLN A 157 4.30 0.19 16.60
C GLN A 157 3.72 -0.95 15.76
N ASP A 158 2.66 -0.69 14.99
CA ASP A 158 2.08 -1.67 14.05
C ASP A 158 3.12 -2.09 13.01
N VAL A 159 3.85 -1.10 12.47
CA VAL A 159 4.94 -1.36 11.53
C VAL A 159 6.06 -2.19 12.18
N LYS A 160 6.48 -1.85 13.41
CA LYS A 160 7.52 -2.59 14.15
C LYS A 160 7.10 -4.03 14.45
N ASN A 161 5.87 -4.24 14.87
CA ASN A 161 5.36 -5.58 15.19
C ASN A 161 5.38 -6.50 13.96
N LYS A 162 5.17 -5.95 12.79
CA LYS A 162 5.25 -6.70 11.54
C LYS A 162 6.68 -6.89 11.01
N LEU A 163 7.66 -6.17 11.58
CA LEU A 163 9.09 -6.33 11.24
C LEU A 163 9.81 -7.37 12.10
N LYS A 164 9.17 -7.88 13.16
CA LYS A 164 9.68 -8.97 14.01
C LYS A 164 9.42 -10.33 13.37
#